data_e26ad05d6b4b6b4d92c2f01fa4d7e074
#
_entry.id   e26ad05d6b4b6b4d92c2f01fa4d7e074
#
_cell.length_a   1.000
_cell.length_b   1.000
_cell.length_c   1.000
_cell.angle_alpha   90.00
_cell.angle_beta   90.00
_cell.angle_gamma   90.00
#
_symmetry.space_group_name_H-M   'P 1'
#
loop_
_entity.id
_entity.type
_entity.pdbx_description
1 polymer ?
#
loop_
_entity_poly.entity_id
_entity_poly.type
_entity_poly.pdbx_seq_one_letter_code
_entity_poly.pdbx_strand_id
1 'polypeptide(L)' 'MIRTHIGIPYNVRHYLRGVEFPATPEVVAETVQRNGDPLMAYKIRNSGPWRFDSPEEVWQAVRSRHHLRRNRSVYHGS' A
#
# COMPACT_ATOMS: atom_id res chain seq x y z
N MET A 1 -9.68 -21.55 -9.59
CA MET A 1 -9.51 -20.92 -9.55
C MET A 1 -9.18 -20.09 -9.36
N ILE A 2 -9.11 -19.79 -9.31
CA ILE A 2 -8.83 -19.03 -9.19
C ILE A 2 -8.55 -18.25 -8.90
N ARG A 3 -8.39 -17.94 -8.48
CA ARG A 3 -8.27 -17.13 -8.14
C ARG A 3 -7.83 -16.29 -8.38
N THR A 4 -7.93 -16.26 -8.73
CA THR A 4 -7.66 -15.34 -9.18
C THR A 4 -7.42 -14.26 -8.65
N HIS A 5 -7.94 -14.26 -8.14
CA HIS A 5 -7.80 -13.17 -7.47
C HIS A 5 -6.44 -13.04 -7.03
N ILE A 6 -6.03 -11.95 -7.20
CA ILE A 6 -4.75 -11.78 -6.97
C ILE A 6 -4.52 -11.50 -5.63
N GLY A 7 -3.81 -12.27 -5.03
CA GLY A 7 -3.50 -12.04 -3.70
C GLY A 7 -2.45 -11.00 -3.56
N ILE A 8 -2.15 -10.66 -2.34
CA ILE A 8 -1.11 -9.71 -2.03
C ILE A 8 0.21 -10.44 -2.20
N PRO A 9 1.19 -9.82 -2.83
CA PRO A 9 2.50 -10.45 -2.95
C PRO A 9 3.05 -10.83 -1.59
N TYR A 10 3.80 -11.90 -1.56
CA TYR A 10 4.30 -12.43 -0.31
C TYR A 10 5.11 -11.41 0.47
N ASN A 11 5.97 -10.68 -0.21
CA ASN A 11 6.80 -9.71 0.49
C ASN A 11 5.97 -8.59 1.08
N VAL A 12 4.88 -8.19 0.42
CA VAL A 12 4.00 -7.17 0.96
C VAL A 12 3.33 -7.68 2.22
N ARG A 13 2.87 -8.92 2.18
CA ARG A 13 2.23 -9.50 3.36
C ARG A 13 3.20 -9.55 4.52
N HIS A 14 4.44 -9.85 4.23
CA HIS A 14 5.46 -9.92 5.25
C HIS A 14 5.64 -8.58 5.96
N TYR A 15 5.68 -7.49 5.18
CA TYR A 15 5.86 -6.17 5.76
C TYR A 15 4.63 -5.68 6.51
N LEU A 16 3.46 -6.23 6.19
CA LEU A 16 2.25 -5.86 6.90
C LEU A 16 2.01 -6.68 8.16
N ARG A 17 2.92 -7.60 8.43
CA ARG A 17 2.75 -8.47 9.58
C ARG A 17 2.73 -7.65 10.86
N GLY A 18 1.80 -7.94 11.72
CA GLY A 18 1.67 -7.23 12.98
C GLY A 18 0.67 -6.10 12.96
N VAL A 19 0.15 -5.74 11.78
CA VAL A 19 -0.86 -4.70 11.71
C VAL A 19 -2.21 -5.29 12.04
N GLU A 20 -2.93 -4.63 12.92
CA GLU A 20 -4.30 -5.04 13.25
C GLU A 20 -5.26 -4.11 12.51
N PHE A 21 -6.12 -4.69 11.73
CA PHE A 21 -7.08 -3.92 10.94
C PHE A 21 -8.40 -3.86 11.66
N PRO A 22 -9.14 -2.76 11.52
CA PRO A 22 -8.80 -1.60 10.70
C PRO A 22 -7.65 -0.78 11.32
N ALA A 23 -6.93 -0.11 10.45
CA ALA A 23 -5.76 0.67 10.89
C ALA A 23 -5.64 1.93 10.05
N THR A 24 -5.07 2.96 10.65
CA THR A 24 -4.83 4.20 9.92
C THR A 24 -3.55 4.08 9.09
N PRO A 25 -3.39 4.93 8.07
CA PRO A 25 -2.16 4.91 7.29
C PRO A 25 -0.91 5.10 8.15
N GLU A 26 -1.01 5.91 9.20
CA GLU A 26 0.13 6.12 10.07
C GLU A 26 0.56 4.84 10.75
N VAL A 27 -0.39 4.11 11.28
CA VAL A 27 -0.08 2.87 11.96
C VAL A 27 0.49 1.84 10.99
N VAL A 28 -0.13 1.73 9.83
CA VAL A 28 0.33 0.77 8.84
C VAL A 28 1.74 1.14 8.38
N ALA A 29 1.94 2.42 8.06
CA ALA A 29 3.24 2.86 7.57
C ALA A 29 4.33 2.65 8.61
N GLU A 30 4.02 2.95 9.86
CA GLU A 30 4.99 2.78 10.91
C GLU A 30 5.40 1.32 11.05
N THR A 31 4.43 0.43 10.98
CA THR A 31 4.71 -0.99 11.09
C THR A 31 5.54 -1.47 9.90
N VAL A 32 5.17 -1.04 8.70
CA VAL A 32 5.90 -1.43 7.50
C VAL A 32 7.33 -0.93 7.55
N GLN A 33 7.52 0.29 8.02
CA GLN A 33 8.85 0.86 8.12
C GLN A 33 9.69 0.07 9.12
N ARG A 34 9.08 -0.28 10.23
CA ARG A 34 9.77 -1.06 11.26
C ARG A 34 10.13 -2.44 10.74
N ASN A 35 9.30 -2.99 9.88
CA ASN A 35 9.55 -4.30 9.30
C ASN A 35 10.56 -4.26 8.14
N GLY A 36 11.00 -3.07 7.77
CA GLY A 36 12.11 -2.97 6.85
C GLY A 36 11.86 -2.33 5.49
N ASP A 37 10.71 -1.73 5.27
CA ASP A 37 10.44 -1.14 3.97
C ASP A 37 9.99 0.32 4.09
N PRO A 38 10.91 1.24 4.26
CA PRO A 38 10.56 2.65 4.40
C PRO A 38 9.94 3.24 3.14
N LEU A 39 10.28 2.71 1.98
CA LEU A 39 9.70 3.22 0.75
C LEU A 39 8.21 2.91 0.68
N MET A 40 7.85 1.69 1.03
CA MET A 40 6.46 1.32 1.06
C MET A 40 5.71 2.13 2.10
N ALA A 41 6.34 2.39 3.24
CA ALA A 41 5.75 3.22 4.28
C ALA A 41 5.45 4.61 3.76
N TYR A 42 6.38 5.16 2.99
CA TYR A 42 6.19 6.47 2.40
C TYR A 42 4.99 6.46 1.46
N LYS A 43 4.88 5.45 0.63
CA LYS A 43 3.76 5.35 -0.29
C LYS A 43 2.44 5.23 0.46
N ILE A 44 2.44 4.50 1.54
CA ILE A 44 1.23 4.32 2.33
C ILE A 44 0.79 5.67 2.93
N ARG A 45 1.74 6.41 3.48
CA ARG A 45 1.41 7.69 4.08
C ARG A 45 0.83 8.67 3.08
N ASN A 46 1.19 8.52 1.81
CA ASN A 46 0.77 9.44 0.78
C ASN A 46 -0.28 8.88 -0.14
N SER A 47 -0.93 7.80 0.26
CA SER A 47 -1.84 7.11 -0.64
C SER A 47 -3.23 7.70 -0.69
N GLY A 48 -3.65 8.40 0.35
CA GLY A 48 -4.95 9.05 0.33
C GLY A 48 -5.98 8.53 1.32
N PRO A 49 -6.22 7.24 1.43
CA PRO A 49 -7.23 6.75 2.38
C PRO A 49 -6.87 7.13 3.80
N TRP A 50 -7.88 7.35 4.61
CA TRP A 50 -7.64 7.70 5.99
C TRP A 50 -7.72 6.46 6.90
N ARG A 51 -8.11 5.35 6.35
CA ARG A 51 -8.21 4.11 7.10
C ARG A 51 -8.17 2.93 6.15
N PHE A 52 -7.52 1.86 6.58
CA PHE A 52 -7.50 0.62 5.84
C PHE A 52 -8.21 -0.45 6.65
N ASP A 53 -9.10 -1.19 6.02
CA ASP A 53 -9.83 -2.25 6.69
C ASP A 53 -9.21 -3.62 6.51
N SER A 54 -8.32 -3.74 5.57
CA SER A 54 -7.69 -5.03 5.29
C SER A 54 -6.37 -4.84 4.59
N PRO A 55 -5.51 -5.87 4.59
CA PRO A 55 -4.24 -5.79 3.87
C PRO A 55 -4.42 -5.55 2.38
N GLU A 56 -5.51 -6.08 1.82
CA GLU A 56 -5.78 -5.88 0.41
C GLU A 56 -5.96 -4.41 0.08
N GLU A 57 -6.60 -3.68 0.99
CA GLU A 57 -6.81 -2.26 0.76
C GLU A 57 -5.50 -1.50 0.76
N VAL A 58 -4.58 -1.90 1.60
CA VAL A 58 -3.26 -1.28 1.63
C VAL A 58 -2.56 -1.50 0.31
N TRP A 59 -2.60 -2.73 -0.17
CA TRP A 59 -1.94 -3.08 -1.43
C TRP A 59 -2.55 -2.31 -2.60
N GLN A 60 -3.87 -2.23 -2.63
CA GLN A 60 -4.56 -1.51 -3.68
C GLN A 60 -4.18 -0.03 -3.68
N ALA A 61 -4.10 0.55 -2.50
CA ALA A 61 -3.76 1.96 -2.39
C ALA A 61 -2.33 2.23 -2.87
N VAL A 62 -1.41 1.35 -2.53
CA VAL A 62 -0.02 1.51 -2.94
C VAL A 62 0.11 1.39 -4.45
N ARG A 63 -0.57 0.43 -5.02
CA ARG A 63 -0.54 0.24 -6.47
C ARG A 63 -1.16 1.43 -7.19
N SER A 64 -2.31 1.88 -6.69
CA SER A 64 -3.00 2.98 -7.33
C SER A 64 -2.18 4.24 -7.31
N ARG A 65 -1.55 4.50 -6.19
CA ARG A 65 -0.72 5.68 -6.05
C ARG A 65 0.40 5.68 -7.07
N HIS A 66 1.03 4.53 -7.22
CA HIS A 66 2.11 4.41 -8.17
C HIS A 66 1.62 4.63 -9.58
N HIS A 67 0.47 4.06 -9.90
CA HIS A 67 -0.11 4.20 -11.20
C HIS A 67 -0.50 5.64 -11.49
N LEU A 68 -1.07 6.31 -10.52
CA LEU A 68 -1.47 7.69 -10.69
C LEU A 68 -0.29 8.60 -10.94
N ARG A 69 0.82 8.32 -10.30
CA ARG A 69 2.00 9.14 -10.51
C ARG A 69 2.45 9.04 -11.95
N ARG A 70 2.43 7.86 -12.50
CA ARG A 70 2.82 7.67 -13.89
C ARG A 70 1.90 8.44 -14.79
N ASN A 71 0.63 8.38 -14.51
CA ASN A 71 -0.33 9.08 -15.29
C ASN A 71 -0.09 10.56 -15.27
N ARG A 72 0.14 11.10 -14.12
CA ARG A 72 0.38 12.52 -14.02
C ARG A 72 1.63 12.93 -14.77
N SER A 73 2.62 12.10 -14.70
CA SER A 73 3.86 12.38 -15.36
C SER A 73 3.65 12.49 -16.86
N VAL A 74 2.91 11.56 -17.42
CA VAL A 74 2.61 11.58 -18.83
C VAL A 74 1.81 12.80 -19.20
N TYR A 75 0.80 13.05 -18.45
CA TYR A 75 -0.07 14.16 -18.71
C TYR A 75 0.69 15.46 -18.68
N HIS A 76 1.51 15.59 -17.68
CA HIS A 76 2.25 16.80 -17.48
C HIS A 76 3.25 17.03 -18.60
N GLY A 77 3.78 15.97 -19.11
CA GLY A 77 4.76 16.06 -20.17
C GLY A 77 4.22 16.67 -21.41
N SER A 78 2.94 16.57 -21.58
CA SER A 78 2.36 17.17 -22.77
C SER A 78 2.09 18.64 -22.52
#